data_44b5f36f3f8cfc2bebcf6dff87669a12
#
_entry.id   44b5f36f3f8cfc2bebcf6dff87669a12
#
_cell.length_a   1.000
_cell.length_b   1.000
_cell.length_c   1.000
_cell.angle_alpha   90.00
_cell.angle_beta   90.00
_cell.angle_gamma   90.00
#
_symmetry.space_group_name_H-M   'P 1'
#
loop_
_entity.id
_entity.type
_entity.pdbx_description
1 polymer ?
#
loop_
_entity_poly.entity_id
_entity_poly.type
_entity_poly.pdbx_seq_one_letter_code
_entity_poly.pdbx_strand_id
1 'polypeptide(L)'
;MSASATDRRIRSIRPPKLRVDPYKAHGSLIEEERRPDGTIERALTVFLAGAECRFTCTFCDLWRGTIDGPTPPGALIKQLDGVLRTLVGPVTDRLKLYNASNFFDQRAVPPEDVAGIAALAAPFAAVTVESHANTIGPKTLAFSRQIHGRLEVAVGLETIHPVAAAQLNKRLDLAQFDRAARFLIENSIDLRVFVLLGVPYVPVEESVAWTVRAVEYAAERGASLVSIIPVRGGNGEIERLQALGHFVPPTLSQLEEALDLSLLVRGTAVTADLWDVEPLSSCEQCTGDRIERLRRLNATPRAEPRIVCNTCGAE
;
A
#
# COMPACT_ATOMS: atom_id res chain seq x y z
N MET A 1 -4.06 25.32 -2.29
CA MET A 1 -5.02 25.06 -3.40
C MET A 1 -6.40 24.94 -2.81
N SER A 2 -7.43 25.58 -3.39
CA SER A 2 -8.81 25.39 -2.96
C SER A 2 -9.26 23.96 -3.30
N ALA A 3 -10.09 23.36 -2.42
CA ALA A 3 -10.63 22.02 -2.65
C ALA A 3 -11.53 22.01 -3.91
N SER A 4 -11.32 21.01 -4.79
CA SER A 4 -12.17 20.84 -5.97
C SER A 4 -13.61 20.47 -5.58
N ALA A 5 -14.55 20.54 -6.53
CA ALA A 5 -15.91 20.07 -6.29
C ALA A 5 -15.92 18.58 -5.89
N THR A 6 -15.09 17.78 -6.53
CA THR A 6 -14.90 16.35 -6.19
C THR A 6 -14.35 16.15 -4.78
N ASP A 7 -13.33 16.92 -4.36
CA ASP A 7 -12.80 16.85 -3.00
C ASP A 7 -13.86 17.16 -1.95
N ARG A 8 -14.65 18.21 -2.18
CA ARG A 8 -15.74 18.61 -1.25
C ARG A 8 -16.81 17.52 -1.15
N ARG A 9 -17.23 16.96 -2.29
CA ARG A 9 -18.21 15.87 -2.32
C ARG A 9 -17.70 14.62 -1.59
N ILE A 10 -16.47 14.14 -1.91
CA ILE A 10 -15.90 12.98 -1.24
C ILE A 10 -15.84 13.21 0.27
N ARG A 11 -15.38 14.37 0.72
CA ARG A 11 -15.32 14.67 2.16
C ARG A 11 -16.69 14.75 2.83
N SER A 12 -17.73 15.22 2.13
CA SER A 12 -19.06 15.38 2.72
C SER A 12 -19.79 14.06 2.98
N ILE A 13 -19.40 12.98 2.32
CA ILE A 13 -20.04 11.65 2.46
C ILE A 13 -19.20 10.67 3.27
N ARG A 14 -18.07 11.11 3.80
CA ARG A 14 -17.20 10.30 4.67
C ARG A 14 -17.89 9.95 5.98
N PRO A 15 -17.81 8.71 6.46
CA PRO A 15 -18.19 8.39 7.83
C PRO A 15 -17.32 9.13 8.84
N PRO A 16 -17.66 9.15 10.12
CA PRO A 16 -16.87 9.80 11.15
C PRO A 16 -15.45 9.22 11.24
N LYS A 17 -14.46 10.07 11.52
CA LYS A 17 -13.10 9.65 11.85
C LYS A 17 -13.07 8.87 13.17
N LEU A 18 -12.07 7.99 13.27
CA LEU A 18 -11.72 7.38 14.55
C LEU A 18 -11.06 8.42 15.48
N ARG A 19 -11.18 8.21 16.76
CA ARG A 19 -10.38 8.99 17.73
C ARG A 19 -8.97 8.43 17.76
N VAL A 20 -7.98 9.26 17.47
CA VAL A 20 -6.58 8.87 17.33
C VAL A 20 -5.73 9.66 18.31
N ASP A 21 -4.88 8.95 19.07
CA ASP A 21 -3.84 9.55 19.89
C ASP A 21 -2.60 9.79 19.00
N PRO A 22 -2.16 11.05 18.81
CA PRO A 22 -1.00 11.35 17.98
C PRO A 22 0.32 10.80 18.52
N TYR A 23 0.37 10.33 19.75
CA TYR A 23 1.57 9.78 20.38
C TYR A 23 1.58 8.27 20.49
N LYS A 24 0.57 7.58 19.93
CA LYS A 24 0.45 6.13 19.95
C LYS A 24 0.26 5.59 18.52
N ALA A 25 1.12 4.65 18.11
CA ALA A 25 0.93 3.95 16.85
C ALA A 25 -0.39 3.16 16.84
N HIS A 26 -1.03 3.02 15.70
CA HIS A 26 -2.23 2.19 15.56
C HIS A 26 -1.95 0.72 15.87
N GLY A 27 -0.74 0.28 15.57
CA GLY A 27 -0.29 -1.08 15.82
C GLY A 27 1.01 -1.37 15.11
N SER A 28 1.47 -2.60 15.26
CA SER A 28 2.61 -3.14 14.52
C SER A 28 2.42 -4.63 14.30
N LEU A 29 3.05 -5.15 13.26
CA LEU A 29 3.10 -6.58 12.98
C LEU A 29 4.49 -6.96 12.46
N ILE A 30 4.87 -8.22 12.66
CA ILE A 30 6.05 -8.81 12.05
C ILE A 30 5.55 -9.81 11.02
N GLU A 31 6.06 -9.68 9.80
CA GLU A 31 5.72 -10.56 8.68
C GLU A 31 6.97 -10.99 7.93
N GLU A 32 6.88 -12.11 7.25
CA GLU A 32 7.89 -12.56 6.30
C GLU A 32 7.55 -12.03 4.92
N GLU A 33 8.53 -11.43 4.25
CA GLU A 33 8.34 -10.83 2.94
C GLU A 33 9.42 -11.32 1.97
N ARG A 34 8.98 -11.83 0.83
CA ARG A 34 9.87 -12.31 -0.23
C ARG A 34 10.40 -11.14 -1.06
N ARG A 35 11.69 -11.21 -1.40
CA ARG A 35 12.37 -10.27 -2.29
C ARG A 35 12.51 -10.87 -3.71
N PRO A 36 12.83 -10.03 -4.74
CA PRO A 36 13.02 -10.51 -6.11
C PRO A 36 14.07 -11.59 -6.30
N ASP A 37 15.11 -11.59 -5.46
CA ASP A 37 16.19 -12.59 -5.44
C ASP A 37 15.80 -13.90 -4.73
N GLY A 38 14.56 -13.98 -4.22
CA GLY A 38 14.04 -15.13 -3.50
C GLY A 38 14.38 -15.15 -2.01
N THR A 39 15.13 -14.17 -1.49
CA THR A 39 15.37 -14.07 -0.04
C THR A 39 14.09 -13.71 0.69
N ILE A 40 13.98 -14.19 1.93
CA ILE A 40 12.87 -13.85 2.83
C ILE A 40 13.41 -12.91 3.90
N GLU A 41 12.84 -11.74 4.01
CA GLU A 41 13.13 -10.74 5.04
C GLU A 41 12.05 -10.77 6.12
N ARG A 42 12.43 -10.65 7.38
CA ARG A 42 11.50 -10.36 8.48
C ARG A 42 11.29 -8.86 8.55
N ALA A 43 10.09 -8.42 8.24
CA ALA A 43 9.72 -7.02 8.22
C ALA A 43 8.88 -6.67 9.46
N LEU A 44 9.32 -5.65 10.21
CA LEU A 44 8.49 -4.98 11.21
C LEU A 44 7.71 -3.87 10.51
N THR A 45 6.40 -4.02 10.42
CA THR A 45 5.50 -2.95 9.95
C THR A 45 4.95 -2.19 11.14
N VAL A 46 5.10 -0.86 11.13
CA VAL A 46 4.54 0.05 12.13
C VAL A 46 3.53 0.97 11.45
N PHE A 47 2.29 0.93 11.93
CA PHE A 47 1.21 1.81 11.46
C PHE A 47 1.18 3.07 12.31
N LEU A 48 1.75 4.14 11.78
CA LEU A 48 1.90 5.41 12.48
C LEU A 48 0.62 6.26 12.37
N ALA A 49 0.25 6.89 13.47
CA ALA A 49 -0.80 7.89 13.51
C ALA A 49 -0.24 9.27 13.17
N GLY A 50 -0.81 9.93 12.16
CA GLY A 50 -0.31 11.24 11.71
C GLY A 50 -1.37 12.04 10.98
N ALA A 51 -0.95 13.16 10.40
CA ALA A 51 -1.83 14.07 9.67
C ALA A 51 -2.45 13.38 8.44
N GLU A 52 -3.70 13.75 8.17
CA GLU A 52 -4.42 13.31 6.97
C GLU A 52 -3.66 13.71 5.68
N CYS A 53 -3.63 12.78 4.72
CA CYS A 53 -3.15 13.02 3.38
C CYS A 53 -3.92 14.17 2.71
N ARG A 54 -3.20 15.00 1.95
CA ARG A 54 -3.82 16.12 1.23
C ARG A 54 -4.70 15.69 0.06
N PHE A 55 -4.54 14.46 -0.42
CA PHE A 55 -5.33 13.90 -1.51
C PHE A 55 -6.61 13.25 -0.99
N THR A 56 -7.64 13.22 -1.84
CA THR A 56 -8.95 12.63 -1.54
C THR A 56 -9.26 11.57 -2.58
N CYS A 57 -8.40 10.54 -2.63
CA CYS A 57 -8.57 9.44 -3.57
C CYS A 57 -9.91 8.73 -3.32
N THR A 58 -10.62 8.36 -4.39
CA THR A 58 -11.98 7.78 -4.33
C THR A 58 -12.05 6.45 -3.57
N PHE A 59 -10.94 5.70 -3.57
CA PHE A 59 -10.84 4.37 -2.96
C PHE A 59 -10.27 4.37 -1.54
N CYS A 60 -9.68 5.50 -1.09
CA CYS A 60 -8.91 5.53 0.14
C CYS A 60 -9.81 5.73 1.37
N ASP A 61 -9.62 4.90 2.38
CA ASP A 61 -10.27 4.97 3.70
C ASP A 61 -9.29 5.30 4.83
N LEU A 62 -7.98 5.33 4.57
CA LEU A 62 -6.92 5.54 5.57
C LEU A 62 -7.06 6.85 6.35
N TRP A 63 -7.71 7.88 5.76
CA TRP A 63 -8.02 9.14 6.45
C TRP A 63 -8.80 8.95 7.77
N ARG A 64 -9.53 7.83 7.93
CA ARG A 64 -10.30 7.52 9.16
C ARG A 64 -9.41 7.41 10.38
N GLY A 65 -8.20 6.88 10.21
CA GLY A 65 -7.19 6.70 11.25
C GLY A 65 -6.20 7.86 11.37
N THR A 66 -6.50 9.04 10.84
CA THR A 66 -5.60 10.18 10.90
C THR A 66 -6.05 11.20 11.94
N ILE A 67 -5.11 11.98 12.46
CA ILE A 67 -5.40 13.09 13.36
C ILE A 67 -5.96 14.30 12.63
N ASP A 68 -6.56 15.23 13.37
CA ASP A 68 -6.92 16.53 12.84
C ASP A 68 -5.71 17.48 12.93
N GLY A 69 -5.44 18.17 11.82
CA GLY A 69 -4.30 19.08 11.72
C GLY A 69 -2.97 18.40 11.37
N PRO A 70 -1.84 19.10 11.48
CA PRO A 70 -0.50 18.55 11.26
C PRO A 70 -0.08 17.62 12.41
N THR A 71 0.78 16.66 12.10
CA THR A 71 1.41 15.78 13.11
C THR A 71 2.25 16.64 14.07
N PRO A 72 2.07 16.50 15.39
CA PRO A 72 2.88 17.23 16.35
C PRO A 72 4.36 16.79 16.28
N PRO A 73 5.34 17.71 16.37
CA PRO A 73 6.75 17.36 16.49
C PRO A 73 7.02 16.40 17.67
N GLY A 74 7.87 15.40 17.46
CA GLY A 74 8.18 14.34 18.42
C GLY A 74 7.16 13.21 18.50
N ALA A 75 5.99 13.35 17.86
CA ALA A 75 4.94 12.36 17.95
C ALA A 75 5.32 11.02 17.27
N LEU A 76 5.89 11.07 16.08
CA LEU A 76 6.26 9.86 15.35
C LEU A 76 7.46 9.16 15.99
N ILE A 77 8.41 9.92 16.54
CA ILE A 77 9.54 9.36 17.32
C ILE A 77 8.99 8.57 18.53
N LYS A 78 8.06 9.16 19.28
CA LYS A 78 7.47 8.51 20.45
C LYS A 78 6.70 7.24 20.08
N GLN A 79 5.95 7.26 18.99
CA GLN A 79 5.22 6.09 18.48
C GLN A 79 6.19 4.96 18.12
N LEU A 80 7.21 5.27 17.33
CA LEU A 80 8.19 4.29 16.86
C LEU A 80 9.01 3.72 18.02
N ASP A 81 9.55 4.56 18.90
CA ASP A 81 10.27 4.14 20.11
C ASP A 81 9.41 3.23 21.00
N GLY A 82 8.12 3.61 21.17
CA GLY A 82 7.17 2.81 21.94
C GLY A 82 6.98 1.40 21.36
N VAL A 83 6.87 1.26 20.05
CA VAL A 83 6.78 -0.04 19.38
C VAL A 83 8.09 -0.82 19.53
N LEU A 84 9.24 -0.20 19.26
CA LEU A 84 10.55 -0.86 19.31
C LEU A 84 10.86 -1.43 20.69
N ARG A 85 10.47 -0.74 21.77
CA ARG A 85 10.65 -1.22 23.16
C ARG A 85 9.80 -2.44 23.51
N THR A 86 8.72 -2.69 22.77
CA THR A 86 7.83 -3.85 23.03
C THR A 86 8.21 -5.08 22.23
N LEU A 87 9.20 -4.99 21.33
CA LEU A 87 9.62 -6.11 20.52
C LEU A 87 10.27 -7.21 21.36
N VAL A 88 9.83 -8.43 21.10
CA VAL A 88 10.44 -9.65 21.66
C VAL A 88 11.37 -10.24 20.61
N GLY A 89 12.67 -10.14 20.87
CA GLY A 89 13.74 -10.59 19.97
C GLY A 89 14.07 -9.59 18.84
N PRO A 90 15.22 -9.78 18.18
CA PRO A 90 15.68 -8.87 17.15
C PRO A 90 14.86 -9.03 15.86
N VAL A 91 14.42 -7.91 15.27
CA VAL A 91 13.96 -7.80 13.91
C VAL A 91 14.82 -6.73 13.26
N THR A 92 15.73 -7.13 12.40
CA THR A 92 16.76 -6.24 11.85
C THR A 92 16.76 -6.17 10.32
N ASP A 93 15.93 -7.00 9.64
CA ASP A 93 15.99 -7.02 8.18
C ASP A 93 15.30 -5.76 7.62
N ARG A 94 14.04 -5.52 7.98
CA ARG A 94 13.28 -4.39 7.41
C ARG A 94 12.37 -3.73 8.44
N LEU A 95 12.34 -2.39 8.43
CA LEU A 95 11.35 -1.55 9.10
C LEU A 95 10.43 -0.92 8.06
N LYS A 96 9.12 -1.16 8.12
CA LYS A 96 8.12 -0.48 7.29
C LYS A 96 7.35 0.54 8.12
N LEU A 97 7.34 1.80 7.67
CA LEU A 97 6.67 2.93 8.33
C LEU A 97 5.52 3.41 7.44
N TYR A 98 4.30 3.00 7.78
CA TYR A 98 3.08 3.40 7.09
C TYR A 98 2.32 4.41 7.93
N ASN A 99 2.07 5.59 7.37
CA ASN A 99 1.51 6.73 8.12
C ASN A 99 0.16 7.22 7.56
N ALA A 100 -0.50 6.42 6.75
CA ALA A 100 -1.77 6.77 6.10
C ALA A 100 -1.73 8.12 5.33
N SER A 101 -0.55 8.56 4.92
CA SER A 101 -0.30 9.84 4.27
C SER A 101 0.93 9.73 3.35
N ASN A 102 1.77 10.76 3.35
CA ASN A 102 3.01 10.78 2.56
C ASN A 102 4.18 11.07 3.49
N PHE A 103 5.13 10.18 3.55
CA PHE A 103 6.29 10.33 4.44
C PHE A 103 7.07 11.63 4.18
N PHE A 104 7.14 12.08 2.94
CA PHE A 104 7.86 13.31 2.57
C PHE A 104 6.98 14.58 2.59
N ASP A 105 5.75 14.51 3.08
CA ASP A 105 4.92 15.68 3.40
C ASP A 105 5.19 16.16 4.82
N GLN A 106 5.66 17.39 4.97
CA GLN A 106 6.04 17.98 6.27
C GLN A 106 4.85 18.11 7.25
N ARG A 107 3.61 18.06 6.78
CA ARG A 107 2.46 18.01 7.67
C ARG A 107 2.27 16.62 8.28
N ALA A 108 2.63 15.58 7.53
CA ALA A 108 2.51 14.19 7.96
C ALA A 108 3.73 13.74 8.76
N VAL A 109 4.93 14.11 8.32
CA VAL A 109 6.19 13.86 9.02
C VAL A 109 6.88 15.19 9.28
N PRO A 110 6.84 15.70 10.52
CA PRO A 110 7.54 16.93 10.89
C PRO A 110 9.03 16.85 10.56
N PRO A 111 9.64 17.89 10.00
CA PRO A 111 11.08 17.90 9.73
C PRO A 111 11.94 17.58 10.95
N GLU A 112 11.48 17.97 12.14
CA GLU A 112 12.13 17.74 13.43
C GLU A 112 12.19 16.25 13.81
N ASP A 113 11.25 15.43 13.31
CA ASP A 113 11.17 14.00 13.60
C ASP A 113 12.09 13.17 12.69
N VAL A 114 12.47 13.69 11.52
CA VAL A 114 13.18 12.92 10.48
C VAL A 114 14.48 12.31 10.98
N ALA A 115 15.31 13.10 11.67
CA ALA A 115 16.58 12.62 12.22
C ALA A 115 16.38 11.58 13.34
N GLY A 116 15.37 11.78 14.20
CA GLY A 116 15.02 10.83 15.26
C GLY A 116 14.49 9.50 14.70
N ILE A 117 13.66 9.55 13.65
CA ILE A 117 13.20 8.37 12.93
C ILE A 117 14.38 7.63 12.31
N ALA A 118 15.30 8.33 11.64
CA ALA A 118 16.50 7.73 11.04
C ALA A 118 17.38 7.05 12.11
N ALA A 119 17.55 7.66 13.26
CA ALA A 119 18.31 7.08 14.38
C ALA A 119 17.66 5.80 14.94
N LEU A 120 16.33 5.79 15.11
CA LEU A 120 15.58 4.62 15.54
C LEU A 120 15.59 3.49 14.49
N ALA A 121 15.68 3.85 13.20
CA ALA A 121 15.77 2.90 12.10
C ALA A 121 17.20 2.31 11.89
N ALA A 122 18.22 2.81 12.60
CA ALA A 122 19.61 2.41 12.41
C ALA A 122 19.90 0.90 12.53
N PRO A 123 19.18 0.12 13.38
CA PRO A 123 19.39 -1.32 13.48
C PRO A 123 18.91 -2.12 12.25
N PHE A 124 18.11 -1.52 11.37
CA PHE A 124 17.47 -2.24 10.26
C PHE A 124 18.31 -2.15 8.98
N ALA A 125 18.43 -3.27 8.27
CA ALA A 125 19.13 -3.34 6.99
C ALA A 125 18.38 -2.61 5.85
N ALA A 126 17.07 -2.46 5.99
CA ALA A 126 16.25 -1.70 5.05
C ALA A 126 15.10 -0.95 5.76
N VAL A 127 14.70 0.18 5.18
CA VAL A 127 13.57 0.99 5.66
C VAL A 127 12.62 1.23 4.49
N THR A 128 11.34 0.90 4.68
CA THR A 128 10.28 1.19 3.72
C THR A 128 9.40 2.32 4.24
N VAL A 129 9.13 3.31 3.40
CA VAL A 129 8.17 4.39 3.68
C VAL A 129 7.20 4.52 2.52
N GLU A 130 5.97 4.98 2.79
CA GLU A 130 4.99 5.24 1.73
C GLU A 130 4.96 6.71 1.32
N SER A 131 4.77 6.96 0.04
CA SER A 131 4.64 8.32 -0.46
C SER A 131 3.91 8.40 -1.79
N HIS A 132 3.26 9.51 -2.02
CA HIS A 132 2.72 9.84 -3.35
C HIS A 132 3.87 10.24 -4.29
N ALA A 133 3.82 9.84 -5.56
CA ALA A 133 4.85 10.14 -6.55
C ALA A 133 5.25 11.62 -6.60
N ASN A 134 4.29 12.54 -6.42
CA ASN A 134 4.53 13.99 -6.44
C ASN A 134 5.33 14.54 -5.24
N THR A 135 5.56 13.72 -4.21
CA THR A 135 6.35 14.12 -3.02
C THR A 135 7.77 13.55 -3.05
N ILE A 136 8.08 12.70 -4.03
CA ILE A 136 9.40 12.11 -4.24
C ILE A 136 10.34 13.15 -4.86
N GLY A 137 11.53 13.30 -4.28
CA GLY A 137 12.51 14.28 -4.74
C GLY A 137 13.64 14.52 -3.74
N PRO A 138 14.17 15.75 -3.62
CA PRO A 138 15.33 16.04 -2.77
C PRO A 138 15.21 15.61 -1.32
N LYS A 139 14.01 15.67 -0.72
CA LYS A 139 13.77 15.20 0.66
C LYS A 139 13.91 13.69 0.79
N THR A 140 13.49 12.94 -0.24
CA THR A 140 13.66 11.49 -0.31
C THR A 140 15.14 11.13 -0.30
N LEU A 141 15.92 11.81 -1.13
CA LEU A 141 17.37 11.63 -1.18
C LEU A 141 18.06 12.06 0.12
N ALA A 142 17.60 13.14 0.75
CA ALA A 142 18.14 13.59 2.03
C ALA A 142 17.88 12.54 3.13
N PHE A 143 16.70 11.92 3.15
CA PHE A 143 16.37 10.87 4.11
C PHE A 143 17.16 9.57 3.85
N SER A 144 17.31 9.16 2.57
CA SER A 144 18.11 7.97 2.23
C SER A 144 19.57 8.06 2.69
N ARG A 145 20.11 9.28 2.78
CA ARG A 145 21.48 9.53 3.28
C ARG A 145 21.58 9.55 4.81
N GLN A 146 20.46 9.67 5.53
CA GLN A 146 20.44 9.71 7.00
C GLN A 146 20.26 8.32 7.62
N ILE A 147 19.60 7.39 6.90
CA ILE A 147 19.43 6.01 7.37
C ILE A 147 20.67 5.17 7.06
N HIS A 148 20.96 4.18 7.88
CA HIS A 148 22.07 3.25 7.64
C HIS A 148 21.72 2.17 6.63
N GLY A 149 20.46 1.70 6.64
CA GLY A 149 19.96 0.68 5.74
C GLY A 149 19.57 1.24 4.36
N ARG A 150 19.13 0.35 3.47
CA ARG A 150 18.59 0.75 2.17
C ARG A 150 17.19 1.37 2.33
N LEU A 151 16.93 2.45 1.60
CA LEU A 151 15.60 3.01 1.51
C LEU A 151 14.79 2.32 0.41
N GLU A 152 13.57 1.93 0.73
CA GLU A 152 12.53 1.57 -0.22
C GLU A 152 11.37 2.55 -0.10
N VAL A 153 10.86 3.04 -1.22
CA VAL A 153 9.67 3.92 -1.22
C VAL A 153 8.51 3.19 -1.87
N ALA A 154 7.42 3.04 -1.10
CA ALA A 154 6.17 2.47 -1.58
C ALA A 154 5.32 3.57 -2.22
N VAL A 155 4.98 3.37 -3.50
CA VAL A 155 4.25 4.33 -4.33
C VAL A 155 2.99 3.69 -4.87
N GLY A 156 1.83 4.30 -4.61
CA GLY A 156 0.59 3.85 -5.23
C GLY A 156 0.51 4.29 -6.70
N LEU A 157 0.63 3.34 -7.62
CA LEU A 157 0.27 3.49 -9.03
C LEU A 157 -1.23 3.32 -9.22
N GLU A 158 -1.81 2.40 -8.50
CA GLU A 158 -3.21 1.98 -8.43
C GLU A 158 -3.67 1.29 -9.72
N THR A 159 -3.63 1.97 -10.85
CA THR A 159 -4.01 1.46 -12.17
C THR A 159 -3.36 2.26 -13.28
N ILE A 160 -3.22 1.63 -14.44
CA ILE A 160 -2.84 2.29 -15.70
C ILE A 160 -4.02 2.45 -16.67
N HIS A 161 -5.24 2.05 -16.25
CA HIS A 161 -6.43 2.20 -17.07
C HIS A 161 -6.71 3.69 -17.32
N PRO A 162 -6.75 4.18 -18.58
CA PRO A 162 -6.69 5.61 -18.88
C PRO A 162 -7.87 6.38 -18.32
N VAL A 163 -9.08 5.79 -18.37
CA VAL A 163 -10.30 6.43 -17.86
C VAL A 163 -10.34 6.36 -16.33
N ALA A 164 -10.11 5.19 -15.76
CA ALA A 164 -10.19 4.99 -14.32
C ALA A 164 -9.13 5.82 -13.58
N ALA A 165 -7.87 5.84 -14.04
CA ALA A 165 -6.80 6.62 -13.43
C ALA A 165 -7.16 8.11 -13.27
N ALA A 166 -7.78 8.70 -14.29
CA ALA A 166 -8.24 10.10 -14.22
C ALA A 166 -9.37 10.31 -13.20
N GLN A 167 -10.21 9.29 -12.96
CA GLN A 167 -11.38 9.34 -12.10
C GLN A 167 -11.11 9.03 -10.61
N LEU A 168 -9.95 8.41 -10.30
CA LEU A 168 -9.59 8.06 -8.93
C LEU A 168 -9.30 9.28 -8.02
N ASN A 169 -9.32 10.50 -8.56
CA ASN A 169 -9.01 11.75 -7.84
C ASN A 169 -7.65 11.72 -7.10
N LYS A 170 -6.77 10.83 -7.51
CA LYS A 170 -5.42 10.69 -6.93
C LYS A 170 -4.48 11.81 -7.38
N ARG A 171 -4.81 12.48 -8.49
CA ARG A 171 -3.97 13.54 -9.09
C ARG A 171 -2.56 13.04 -9.45
N LEU A 172 -2.51 11.85 -9.99
CA LEU A 172 -1.33 11.18 -10.51
C LEU A 172 -1.58 10.79 -11.97
N ASP A 173 -0.69 11.16 -12.85
CA ASP A 173 -0.60 10.63 -14.21
C ASP A 173 0.61 9.70 -14.37
N LEU A 174 0.65 8.92 -15.45
CA LEU A 174 1.73 7.96 -15.69
C LEU A 174 3.09 8.65 -15.86
N ALA A 175 3.12 9.84 -16.47
CA ALA A 175 4.38 10.57 -16.63
C ALA A 175 4.96 11.06 -15.28
N GLN A 176 4.08 11.41 -14.34
CA GLN A 176 4.50 11.74 -12.96
C GLN A 176 5.02 10.50 -12.22
N PHE A 177 4.35 9.36 -12.37
CA PHE A 177 4.83 8.09 -11.82
C PHE A 177 6.19 7.70 -12.41
N ASP A 178 6.34 7.75 -13.73
CA ASP A 178 7.60 7.43 -14.43
C ASP A 178 8.76 8.31 -13.98
N ARG A 179 8.51 9.61 -13.77
CA ARG A 179 9.56 10.51 -13.24
C ARG A 179 9.96 10.13 -11.82
N ALA A 180 8.99 9.79 -10.97
CA ALA A 180 9.27 9.38 -9.59
C ALA A 180 10.01 8.03 -9.54
N ALA A 181 9.59 7.05 -10.33
CA ALA A 181 10.24 5.75 -10.44
C ALA A 181 11.69 5.91 -10.92
N ARG A 182 11.91 6.65 -12.00
CA ARG A 182 13.25 6.94 -12.52
C ARG A 182 14.13 7.60 -11.47
N PHE A 183 13.62 8.63 -10.78
CA PHE A 183 14.37 9.31 -9.72
C PHE A 183 14.80 8.34 -8.62
N LEU A 184 13.94 7.43 -8.17
CA LEU A 184 14.28 6.44 -7.15
C LEU A 184 15.38 5.51 -7.65
N ILE A 185 15.23 4.92 -8.82
CA ILE A 185 16.18 3.96 -9.39
C ILE A 185 17.55 4.61 -9.65
N GLU A 186 17.59 5.81 -10.24
CA GLU A 186 18.84 6.55 -10.50
C GLU A 186 19.59 6.90 -9.20
N ASN A 187 18.89 6.98 -8.07
CA ASN A 187 19.49 7.26 -6.77
C ASN A 187 19.65 6.00 -5.88
N SER A 188 19.55 4.79 -6.46
CA SER A 188 19.69 3.50 -5.74
C SER A 188 18.72 3.35 -4.57
N ILE A 189 17.50 3.89 -4.73
CA ILE A 189 16.39 3.74 -3.78
C ILE A 189 15.43 2.72 -4.36
N ASP A 190 15.11 1.69 -3.58
CA ASP A 190 14.20 0.62 -4.02
C ASP A 190 12.78 1.19 -4.22
N LEU A 191 12.11 0.73 -5.27
CA LEU A 191 10.73 1.10 -5.58
C LEU A 191 9.81 -0.08 -5.25
N ARG A 192 8.86 0.14 -4.34
CA ARG A 192 7.69 -0.71 -4.14
C ARG A 192 6.47 -0.05 -4.79
N VAL A 193 5.58 -0.84 -5.37
CA VAL A 193 4.39 -0.29 -6.03
C VAL A 193 3.12 -0.95 -5.50
N PHE A 194 2.10 -0.13 -5.24
CA PHE A 194 0.76 -0.59 -4.96
C PHE A 194 -0.10 -0.52 -6.23
N VAL A 195 -0.77 -1.63 -6.55
CA VAL A 195 -1.70 -1.78 -7.66
C VAL A 195 -3.02 -2.28 -7.12
N LEU A 196 -4.12 -1.70 -7.58
CA LEU A 196 -5.46 -2.07 -7.12
C LEU A 196 -6.09 -3.13 -8.02
N LEU A 197 -6.80 -4.07 -7.39
CA LEU A 197 -7.75 -4.98 -8.01
C LEU A 197 -9.17 -4.49 -7.73
N GLY A 198 -10.05 -4.51 -8.73
CA GLY A 198 -11.42 -3.99 -8.60
C GLY A 198 -11.46 -2.47 -8.62
N VAL A 199 -10.69 -1.85 -9.49
CA VAL A 199 -10.63 -0.37 -9.60
C VAL A 199 -11.98 0.18 -10.05
N PRO A 200 -12.57 1.19 -9.38
CA PRO A 200 -13.77 1.86 -9.87
C PRO A 200 -13.61 2.33 -11.32
N TYR A 201 -14.70 2.29 -12.08
CA TYR A 201 -14.77 2.65 -13.51
C TYR A 201 -14.05 1.69 -14.48
N VAL A 202 -13.54 0.55 -13.99
CA VAL A 202 -13.08 -0.55 -14.81
C VAL A 202 -14.17 -1.61 -14.87
N PRO A 203 -14.56 -2.12 -16.05
CA PRO A 203 -15.48 -3.26 -16.15
C PRO A 203 -14.97 -4.45 -15.34
N VAL A 204 -15.87 -5.14 -14.65
CA VAL A 204 -15.50 -6.23 -13.73
C VAL A 204 -14.75 -7.37 -14.44
N GLU A 205 -15.15 -7.66 -15.68
CA GLU A 205 -14.52 -8.66 -16.57
C GLU A 205 -13.12 -8.28 -17.05
N GLU A 206 -12.77 -7.00 -17.01
CA GLU A 206 -11.44 -6.50 -17.38
C GLU A 206 -10.53 -6.27 -16.17
N SER A 207 -11.09 -6.37 -14.95
CA SER A 207 -10.39 -5.98 -13.70
C SER A 207 -9.07 -6.72 -13.51
N VAL A 208 -9.05 -8.04 -13.66
CA VAL A 208 -7.84 -8.85 -13.56
C VAL A 208 -6.80 -8.45 -14.61
N ALA A 209 -7.23 -8.33 -15.88
CA ALA A 209 -6.32 -7.99 -16.97
C ALA A 209 -5.65 -6.62 -16.76
N TRP A 210 -6.39 -5.61 -16.30
CA TRP A 210 -5.82 -4.29 -16.01
C TRP A 210 -4.92 -4.28 -14.78
N THR A 211 -5.21 -5.11 -13.78
CA THR A 211 -4.32 -5.31 -12.62
C THR A 211 -2.98 -5.92 -13.05
N VAL A 212 -3.00 -7.00 -13.84
CA VAL A 212 -1.78 -7.64 -14.37
C VAL A 212 -0.96 -6.67 -15.21
N ARG A 213 -1.60 -5.93 -16.13
CA ARG A 213 -0.90 -4.89 -16.94
C ARG A 213 -0.27 -3.80 -16.07
N ALA A 214 -0.92 -3.42 -14.95
CA ALA A 214 -0.35 -2.43 -14.03
C ALA A 214 0.85 -3.01 -13.26
N VAL A 215 0.85 -4.31 -12.93
CA VAL A 215 2.01 -5.01 -12.37
C VAL A 215 3.17 -5.05 -13.37
N GLU A 216 2.91 -5.43 -14.63
CA GLU A 216 3.90 -5.42 -15.71
C GLU A 216 4.51 -4.02 -15.90
N TYR A 217 3.64 -3.01 -15.95
CA TYR A 217 4.07 -1.61 -16.07
C TYR A 217 4.98 -1.18 -14.93
N ALA A 218 4.66 -1.55 -13.68
CA ALA A 218 5.49 -1.25 -12.53
C ALA A 218 6.84 -1.98 -12.58
N ALA A 219 6.85 -3.26 -12.98
CA ALA A 219 8.06 -4.06 -13.12
C ALA A 219 9.02 -3.47 -14.18
N GLU A 220 8.50 -3.04 -15.34
CA GLU A 220 9.27 -2.36 -16.38
C GLU A 220 9.93 -1.04 -15.90
N ARG A 221 9.38 -0.40 -14.86
CA ARG A 221 9.95 0.81 -14.22
C ARG A 221 10.87 0.49 -13.05
N GLY A 222 11.23 -0.79 -12.88
CA GLY A 222 12.20 -1.21 -11.88
C GLY A 222 11.62 -1.42 -10.49
N ALA A 223 10.30 -1.63 -10.36
CA ALA A 223 9.73 -1.98 -9.07
C ALA A 223 10.34 -3.29 -8.54
N SER A 224 10.92 -3.25 -7.35
CA SER A 224 11.45 -4.43 -6.66
C SER A 224 10.34 -5.31 -6.10
N LEU A 225 9.22 -4.71 -5.71
CA LEU A 225 8.05 -5.42 -5.23
C LEU A 225 6.78 -4.70 -5.68
N VAL A 226 5.77 -5.48 -6.09
CA VAL A 226 4.41 -4.98 -6.39
C VAL A 226 3.42 -5.70 -5.48
N SER A 227 2.61 -4.93 -4.75
CA SER A 227 1.52 -5.47 -3.93
C SER A 227 0.18 -5.22 -4.61
N ILE A 228 -0.57 -6.28 -4.89
CA ILE A 228 -1.93 -6.22 -5.41
C ILE A 228 -2.88 -6.04 -4.23
N ILE A 229 -3.62 -4.94 -4.22
CA ILE A 229 -4.52 -4.56 -3.13
C ILE A 229 -5.96 -4.59 -3.65
N PRO A 230 -6.83 -5.49 -3.18
CA PRO A 230 -8.25 -5.45 -3.54
C PRO A 230 -8.91 -4.20 -2.96
N VAL A 231 -9.67 -3.48 -3.79
CA VAL A 231 -10.42 -2.30 -3.34
C VAL A 231 -11.52 -2.72 -2.37
N ARG A 232 -11.54 -2.05 -1.22
CA ARG A 232 -12.51 -2.28 -0.15
C ARG A 232 -13.46 -1.10 -0.02
N GLY A 233 -14.65 -1.34 0.50
CA GLY A 233 -15.62 -0.31 0.87
C GLY A 233 -15.30 0.34 2.22
N GLY A 234 -16.25 1.10 2.75
CA GLY A 234 -16.17 1.71 4.08
C GLY A 234 -15.76 3.18 4.09
N ASN A 235 -15.57 3.81 2.92
CA ASN A 235 -15.13 5.21 2.85
C ASN A 235 -16.25 6.20 2.44
N GLY A 236 -17.45 5.72 2.12
CA GLY A 236 -18.59 6.48 1.64
C GLY A 236 -18.60 6.70 0.12
N GLU A 237 -17.46 6.94 -0.51
CA GLU A 237 -17.39 7.17 -1.96
C GLU A 237 -17.48 5.85 -2.75
N ILE A 238 -16.89 4.77 -2.26
CA ILE A 238 -16.99 3.45 -2.88
C ILE A 238 -18.44 2.96 -2.88
N GLU A 239 -19.16 3.11 -1.77
CA GLU A 239 -20.58 2.77 -1.68
C GLU A 239 -21.43 3.59 -2.66
N ARG A 240 -21.14 4.88 -2.79
CA ARG A 240 -21.79 5.73 -3.77
C ARG A 240 -21.51 5.27 -5.21
N LEU A 241 -20.27 4.92 -5.53
CA LEU A 241 -19.87 4.42 -6.85
C LEU A 241 -20.53 3.06 -7.14
N GLN A 242 -20.62 2.19 -6.15
CA GLN A 242 -21.33 0.92 -6.27
C GLN A 242 -22.81 1.10 -6.56
N ALA A 243 -23.47 2.02 -5.85
CA ALA A 243 -24.87 2.36 -6.09
C ALA A 243 -25.14 2.94 -7.49
N LEU A 244 -24.12 3.58 -8.10
CA LEU A 244 -24.19 4.13 -9.46
C LEU A 244 -23.72 3.13 -10.55
N GLY A 245 -23.35 1.91 -10.19
CA GLY A 245 -22.84 0.90 -11.14
C GLY A 245 -21.42 1.15 -11.66
N HIS A 246 -20.67 2.02 -10.98
CA HIS A 246 -19.28 2.35 -11.32
C HIS A 246 -18.24 1.56 -10.54
N PHE A 247 -18.67 0.70 -9.64
CA PHE A 247 -17.81 -0.17 -8.85
C PHE A 247 -18.53 -1.49 -8.55
N VAL A 248 -17.81 -2.58 -8.69
CA VAL A 248 -18.19 -3.92 -8.21
C VAL A 248 -17.06 -4.40 -7.31
N PRO A 249 -17.35 -4.83 -6.08
CA PRO A 249 -16.33 -5.38 -5.19
C PRO A 249 -15.60 -6.56 -5.86
N PRO A 250 -14.27 -6.62 -5.79
CA PRO A 250 -13.52 -7.77 -6.30
C PRO A 250 -13.83 -9.02 -5.48
N THR A 251 -13.64 -10.18 -6.10
CA THR A 251 -13.80 -11.49 -5.45
C THR A 251 -12.44 -12.10 -5.11
N LEU A 252 -12.46 -13.08 -4.19
CA LEU A 252 -11.27 -13.86 -3.85
C LEU A 252 -10.72 -14.61 -5.08
N SER A 253 -11.59 -15.10 -5.97
CA SER A 253 -11.18 -15.75 -7.24
C SER A 253 -10.42 -14.80 -8.16
N GLN A 254 -10.86 -13.54 -8.27
CA GLN A 254 -10.14 -12.53 -9.05
C GLN A 254 -8.78 -12.18 -8.43
N LEU A 255 -8.68 -12.17 -7.09
CA LEU A 255 -7.40 -11.93 -6.42
C LEU A 255 -6.42 -13.08 -6.67
N GLU A 256 -6.88 -14.34 -6.59
CA GLU A 256 -6.08 -15.51 -6.92
C GLU A 256 -5.62 -15.46 -8.38
N GLU A 257 -6.53 -15.18 -9.30
CA GLU A 257 -6.20 -15.09 -10.73
C GLU A 257 -5.20 -13.98 -11.02
N ALA A 258 -5.41 -12.80 -10.45
CA ALA A 258 -4.49 -11.66 -10.62
C ALA A 258 -3.09 -11.99 -10.07
N LEU A 259 -3.00 -12.66 -8.91
CA LEU A 259 -1.71 -13.08 -8.35
C LEU A 259 -1.06 -14.17 -9.20
N ASP A 260 -1.79 -15.24 -9.55
CA ASP A 260 -1.26 -16.35 -10.36
C ASP A 260 -0.65 -15.85 -11.68
N LEU A 261 -1.35 -14.98 -12.40
CA LEU A 261 -0.86 -14.38 -13.64
C LEU A 261 0.34 -13.45 -13.40
N SER A 262 0.30 -12.66 -12.32
CA SER A 262 1.36 -11.70 -12.01
C SER A 262 2.65 -12.35 -11.51
N LEU A 263 2.60 -13.57 -10.96
CA LEU A 263 3.80 -14.33 -10.61
C LEU A 263 4.67 -14.71 -11.82
N LEU A 264 4.14 -14.62 -13.03
CA LEU A 264 4.89 -14.84 -14.28
C LEU A 264 5.73 -13.60 -14.68
N VAL A 265 5.48 -12.45 -14.08
CA VAL A 265 6.23 -11.21 -14.35
C VAL A 265 7.62 -11.31 -13.74
N ARG A 266 8.65 -11.07 -14.56
CA ARG A 266 10.04 -11.21 -14.15
C ARG A 266 10.61 -9.90 -13.59
N GLY A 267 11.60 -10.02 -12.73
CA GLY A 267 12.37 -8.88 -12.21
C GLY A 267 11.74 -8.17 -11.02
N THR A 268 10.57 -8.59 -10.59
CA THR A 268 9.87 -8.04 -9.41
C THR A 268 9.32 -9.18 -8.55
N ALA A 269 9.20 -8.94 -7.26
CA ALA A 269 8.38 -9.79 -6.40
C ALA A 269 6.93 -9.29 -6.46
N VAL A 270 5.97 -10.20 -6.57
CA VAL A 270 4.55 -9.83 -6.54
C VAL A 270 3.88 -10.50 -5.35
N THR A 271 3.07 -9.76 -4.62
CA THR A 271 2.31 -10.22 -3.47
C THR A 271 0.86 -9.74 -3.55
N ALA A 272 -0.06 -10.49 -2.96
CA ALA A 272 -1.42 -10.04 -2.70
C ALA A 272 -1.52 -9.49 -1.26
N ASP A 273 -2.20 -8.36 -1.09
CA ASP A 273 -2.57 -7.88 0.24
C ASP A 273 -3.70 -8.74 0.80
N LEU A 274 -3.42 -9.38 1.94
CA LEU A 274 -4.34 -10.30 2.61
C LEU A 274 -4.96 -9.70 3.89
N TRP A 275 -4.79 -8.40 4.10
CA TRP A 275 -5.48 -7.72 5.18
C TRP A 275 -6.97 -7.66 4.90
N ASP A 276 -7.80 -8.14 5.85
CA ASP A 276 -9.27 -8.13 5.73
C ASP A 276 -9.77 -8.68 4.38
N VAL A 277 -9.24 -9.84 3.98
CA VAL A 277 -9.50 -10.47 2.67
C VAL A 277 -10.69 -11.45 2.70
N GLU A 278 -11.10 -11.92 3.88
CA GLU A 278 -12.17 -12.86 4.08
C GLU A 278 -13.50 -12.44 3.42
N PRO A 279 -13.91 -11.15 3.47
CA PRO A 279 -15.14 -10.69 2.83
C PRO A 279 -15.17 -10.78 1.29
N LEU A 280 -14.02 -11.03 0.64
CA LEU A 280 -13.98 -11.26 -0.81
C LEU A 280 -14.52 -12.63 -1.22
N SER A 281 -14.78 -13.51 -0.28
CA SER A 281 -15.36 -14.83 -0.51
C SER A 281 -16.72 -14.95 0.18
N SER A 282 -17.66 -15.61 -0.51
CA SER A 282 -18.97 -15.95 0.05
C SER A 282 -19.05 -17.41 0.53
N CYS A 283 -17.99 -18.21 0.37
CA CYS A 283 -17.98 -19.63 0.70
C CYS A 283 -17.16 -19.90 1.96
N GLU A 284 -17.82 -20.13 3.07
CA GLU A 284 -17.15 -20.42 4.34
C GLU A 284 -16.28 -21.69 4.28
N GLN A 285 -16.66 -22.67 3.44
CA GLN A 285 -15.97 -23.97 3.39
C GLN A 285 -14.54 -23.88 2.83
N CYS A 286 -14.29 -23.07 1.80
CA CYS A 286 -12.99 -23.03 1.13
C CYS A 286 -12.20 -21.73 1.36
N THR A 287 -12.80 -20.73 1.97
CA THR A 287 -12.16 -19.42 2.15
C THR A 287 -10.83 -19.50 2.88
N GLY A 288 -10.77 -20.26 3.98
CA GLY A 288 -9.55 -20.43 4.77
C GLY A 288 -8.40 -21.04 3.97
N ASP A 289 -8.65 -22.13 3.26
CA ASP A 289 -7.65 -22.85 2.45
C ASP A 289 -7.16 -21.98 1.28
N ARG A 290 -8.05 -21.20 0.66
CA ARG A 290 -7.70 -20.28 -0.44
C ARG A 290 -6.83 -19.12 0.05
N ILE A 291 -7.17 -18.53 1.19
CA ILE A 291 -6.33 -17.48 1.81
C ILE A 291 -4.96 -18.05 2.19
N GLU A 292 -4.92 -19.28 2.72
CA GLU A 292 -3.65 -19.93 3.07
C GLU A 292 -2.79 -20.24 1.82
N ARG A 293 -3.43 -20.62 0.70
CA ARG A 293 -2.74 -20.71 -0.60
C ARG A 293 -2.12 -19.37 -1.00
N LEU A 294 -2.85 -18.26 -0.90
CA LEU A 294 -2.32 -16.92 -1.20
C LEU A 294 -1.16 -16.52 -0.29
N ARG A 295 -1.21 -16.89 1.01
CA ARG A 295 -0.06 -16.67 1.93
C ARG A 295 1.18 -17.42 1.46
N ARG A 296 1.03 -18.69 1.06
CA ARG A 296 2.16 -19.48 0.53
C ARG A 296 2.69 -18.89 -0.77
N LEU A 297 1.83 -18.41 -1.68
CA LEU A 297 2.26 -17.74 -2.91
C LEU A 297 3.00 -16.42 -2.65
N ASN A 298 2.59 -15.67 -1.63
CA ASN A 298 3.32 -14.47 -1.20
C ASN A 298 4.73 -14.82 -0.69
N ALA A 299 4.87 -15.94 0.04
CA ALA A 299 6.15 -16.38 0.59
C ALA A 299 7.02 -17.06 -0.47
N THR A 300 6.43 -17.84 -1.39
CA THR A 300 7.16 -18.59 -2.41
C THR A 300 6.51 -18.47 -3.78
N PRO A 301 7.22 -18.04 -4.84
CA PRO A 301 6.63 -17.83 -6.16
C PRO A 301 6.49 -19.15 -6.94
N ARG A 302 6.09 -20.22 -6.28
CA ARG A 302 5.86 -21.51 -6.91
C ARG A 302 4.38 -21.60 -7.23
N ALA A 303 4.08 -21.87 -8.50
CA ALA A 303 2.70 -22.14 -8.89
C ALA A 303 2.13 -23.29 -8.05
N GLU A 304 1.01 -23.01 -7.42
CA GLU A 304 0.23 -24.03 -6.67
C GLU A 304 -1.13 -24.19 -7.33
N PRO A 305 -1.68 -25.41 -7.40
CA PRO A 305 -3.04 -25.61 -7.87
C PRO A 305 -4.02 -24.76 -7.08
N ARG A 306 -5.07 -24.29 -7.74
CA ARG A 306 -6.19 -23.64 -7.05
C ARG A 306 -6.94 -24.64 -6.19
N ILE A 307 -7.59 -24.14 -5.15
CA ILE A 307 -8.42 -24.95 -4.27
C ILE A 307 -9.76 -25.23 -4.97
N VAL A 308 -10.00 -26.49 -5.30
CA VAL A 308 -11.28 -26.93 -5.86
C VAL A 308 -12.31 -27.05 -4.73
N CYS A 309 -13.48 -26.47 -4.92
CA CYS A 309 -14.55 -26.52 -3.94
C CYS A 309 -15.88 -26.94 -4.58
N ASN A 310 -16.37 -28.07 -4.17
CA ASN A 310 -17.64 -28.59 -4.68
C ASN A 310 -18.89 -27.81 -4.21
N THR A 311 -18.73 -26.97 -3.17
CA THR A 311 -19.85 -26.20 -2.61
C THR A 311 -20.11 -24.92 -3.40
N CYS A 312 -19.08 -24.22 -3.84
CA CYS A 312 -19.22 -22.94 -4.57
C CYS A 312 -18.76 -23.02 -6.03
N GLY A 313 -18.26 -24.18 -6.47
CA GLY A 313 -17.73 -24.33 -7.83
C GLY A 313 -16.44 -23.56 -8.09
N ALA A 314 -15.70 -23.15 -7.05
CA ALA A 314 -14.39 -22.53 -7.22
C ALA A 314 -13.40 -23.57 -7.78
N GLU A 315 -12.66 -23.16 -8.85
CA GLU A 315 -11.63 -23.94 -9.52
C GLU A 315 -10.34 -23.11 -9.64
#